data_ed5eb37a928577d45d17843540aac1a0
#
_entry.id   ed5eb37a928577d45d17843540aac1a0
#
_cell.length_a   1.000
_cell.length_b   1.000
_cell.length_c   1.000
_cell.angle_alpha   90.00
_cell.angle_beta   90.00
_cell.angle_gamma   90.00
#
_symmetry.space_group_name_H-M   'P 1'
#
loop_
_entity.id
_entity.type
_entity.pdbx_description
1 polymer ?
#
loop_
_entity_poly.entity_id
_entity_poly.type
_entity_poly.pdbx_seq_one_letter_code
_entity_poly.pdbx_strand_id
1 'polypeptide(L)'
;MTQTRQTGSIVIVGTGMTLGAHITPICRSHIEQADVVFCSAHPMMELWLKDMTPDVRSLQGLYAEGKDRRITYREMVDVMLAEVRAGKKVVGAFYGHPGVFAWSPHKVIEEARAEGYSAHMEPGVSAEDCLYADLGIDPGRVGSQNFEASQFMFYQRNIDPSAYLVLWQIGIAGDKSIKRFHTPQAYRQLLSEMLSEYYPLDHQIALYECPTLAMDTARIEWIPLSEFADAEVSLITTMLIPPGKKMQKNQKILDRLAELDKVHQ
;
A
#
# COMPACT_ATOMS: atom_id res chain seq x y z
N MET A 1 -26.63 26.89 19.32
CA MET A 1 -25.19 27.07 19.62
C MET A 1 -24.42 26.91 18.32
N THR A 2 -23.99 28.01 17.71
CA THR A 2 -23.14 27.97 16.52
C THR A 2 -21.76 27.46 16.95
N GLN A 3 -21.43 26.19 16.61
CA GLN A 3 -20.06 25.71 16.72
C GLN A 3 -19.17 26.64 15.89
N THR A 4 -18.29 27.36 16.52
CA THR A 4 -17.21 28.08 15.86
C THR A 4 -16.39 27.04 15.10
N ARG A 5 -16.48 27.05 13.76
CA ARG A 5 -15.73 26.16 12.88
C ARG A 5 -14.25 26.44 13.10
N GLN A 6 -13.50 25.45 13.56
CA GLN A 6 -12.04 25.60 13.73
C GLN A 6 -11.40 25.89 12.35
N THR A 7 -10.42 26.78 12.32
CA THR A 7 -9.86 27.30 11.06
C THR A 7 -8.88 26.35 10.38
N GLY A 8 -8.25 25.41 11.11
CA GLY A 8 -7.33 24.44 10.56
C GLY A 8 -8.03 23.32 9.79
N SER A 9 -7.32 22.71 8.84
CA SER A 9 -7.80 21.54 8.09
C SER A 9 -6.65 20.67 7.66
N ILE A 10 -6.92 19.38 7.37
CA ILE A 10 -5.95 18.48 6.78
C ILE A 10 -6.55 17.67 5.64
N VAL A 11 -5.81 17.57 4.54
CA VAL A 11 -6.09 16.64 3.43
C VAL A 11 -4.89 15.74 3.25
N ILE A 12 -5.13 14.45 3.27
CA ILE A 12 -4.11 13.46 2.92
C ILE A 12 -4.27 13.12 1.45
N VAL A 13 -3.20 13.22 0.67
CA VAL A 13 -3.23 12.99 -0.78
C VAL A 13 -2.27 11.90 -1.19
N GLY A 14 -2.70 11.06 -2.16
CA GLY A 14 -1.83 10.11 -2.83
C GLY A 14 -1.09 10.77 -3.99
N THR A 15 0.23 10.67 -4.00
CA THR A 15 1.05 11.16 -5.11
C THR A 15 1.22 10.13 -6.22
N GLY A 16 0.71 8.91 -6.02
CA GLY A 16 0.91 7.79 -6.91
C GLY A 16 2.32 7.19 -6.77
N MET A 17 2.60 6.15 -7.55
CA MET A 17 3.88 5.43 -7.51
C MET A 17 4.93 6.12 -8.35
N THR A 18 4.59 6.54 -9.56
CA THR A 18 5.54 7.18 -10.48
C THR A 18 5.53 8.68 -10.32
N LEU A 19 6.70 9.26 -10.04
CA LEU A 19 6.91 10.68 -9.78
C LEU A 19 6.28 11.56 -10.88
N GLY A 20 5.35 12.42 -10.48
CA GLY A 20 4.66 13.40 -11.34
C GLY A 20 3.64 12.80 -12.31
N ALA A 21 3.74 11.53 -12.68
CA ALA A 21 2.87 10.90 -13.68
C ALA A 21 1.53 10.42 -13.10
N HIS A 22 1.51 10.01 -11.82
CA HIS A 22 0.33 9.40 -11.21
C HIS A 22 -0.42 10.34 -10.25
N ILE A 23 -0.05 11.61 -10.16
CA ILE A 23 -0.78 12.55 -9.32
C ILE A 23 -2.07 12.97 -10.01
N THR A 24 -3.16 12.93 -9.27
CA THR A 24 -4.45 13.39 -9.79
C THR A 24 -4.55 14.93 -9.76
N PRO A 25 -5.34 15.56 -10.64
CA PRO A 25 -5.56 17.01 -10.62
C PRO A 25 -6.07 17.53 -9.27
N ILE A 26 -6.91 16.77 -8.57
CA ILE A 26 -7.44 17.16 -7.26
C ILE A 26 -6.35 17.11 -6.18
N CYS A 27 -5.50 16.09 -6.16
CA CYS A 27 -4.37 16.00 -5.24
C CYS A 27 -3.40 17.16 -5.45
N ARG A 28 -3.08 17.48 -6.72
CA ARG A 28 -2.24 18.63 -7.08
C ARG A 28 -2.85 19.94 -6.59
N SER A 29 -4.15 20.16 -6.82
CA SER A 29 -4.86 21.36 -6.37
C SER A 29 -4.78 21.54 -4.85
N HIS A 30 -4.92 20.48 -4.06
CA HIS A 30 -4.76 20.53 -2.61
C HIS A 30 -3.33 20.94 -2.19
N ILE A 31 -2.32 20.38 -2.87
CA ILE A 31 -0.90 20.73 -2.61
C ILE A 31 -0.62 22.19 -2.89
N GLU A 32 -1.06 22.69 -4.06
CA GLU A 32 -0.86 24.09 -4.48
C GLU A 32 -1.56 25.12 -3.58
N GLN A 33 -2.62 24.71 -2.87
CA GLN A 33 -3.40 25.57 -1.97
C GLN A 33 -3.04 25.38 -0.48
N ALA A 34 -2.07 24.54 -0.16
CA ALA A 34 -1.67 24.24 1.20
C ALA A 34 -0.81 25.35 1.81
N ASP A 35 -1.00 25.63 3.10
CA ASP A 35 -0.08 26.47 3.88
C ASP A 35 1.20 25.70 4.24
N VAL A 36 1.10 24.35 4.36
CA VAL A 36 2.23 23.45 4.60
C VAL A 36 1.92 22.06 4.04
N VAL A 37 2.93 21.44 3.41
CA VAL A 37 2.88 20.07 2.90
C VAL A 37 3.88 19.21 3.65
N PHE A 38 3.41 18.12 4.26
CA PHE A 38 4.28 17.08 4.80
C PHE A 38 4.43 15.95 3.79
N CYS A 39 5.67 15.62 3.42
CA CYS A 39 5.97 14.63 2.37
C CYS A 39 6.54 13.34 2.96
N SER A 40 5.91 12.21 2.65
CA SER A 40 6.42 10.86 2.90
C SER A 40 6.55 10.13 1.56
N ALA A 41 7.60 10.44 0.81
CA ALA A 41 7.87 9.88 -0.51
C ALA A 41 9.38 9.94 -0.82
N HIS A 42 9.75 9.51 -2.04
CA HIS A 42 11.12 9.60 -2.52
C HIS A 42 11.65 11.06 -2.48
N PRO A 43 12.93 11.31 -2.18
CA PRO A 43 13.49 12.68 -2.08
C PRO A 43 13.24 13.56 -3.31
N MET A 44 13.22 12.98 -4.52
CA MET A 44 12.88 13.73 -5.74
C MET A 44 11.44 14.22 -5.75
N MET A 45 10.50 13.51 -5.12
CA MET A 45 9.11 13.98 -4.95
C MET A 45 9.08 15.22 -4.08
N GLU A 46 9.85 15.25 -3.01
CA GLU A 46 9.94 16.42 -2.13
C GLU A 46 10.46 17.66 -2.87
N LEU A 47 11.48 17.49 -3.71
CA LEU A 47 11.99 18.58 -4.56
C LEU A 47 10.92 19.08 -5.53
N TRP A 48 10.21 18.18 -6.20
CA TRP A 48 9.15 18.54 -7.15
C TRP A 48 7.96 19.22 -6.46
N LEU A 49 7.60 18.83 -5.24
CA LEU A 49 6.55 19.49 -4.45
C LEU A 49 6.93 20.94 -4.08
N LYS A 50 8.22 21.25 -3.91
CA LYS A 50 8.72 22.61 -3.64
C LYS A 50 8.50 23.59 -4.79
N ASP A 51 8.31 23.06 -6.02
CA ASP A 51 7.92 23.88 -7.17
C ASP A 51 6.44 24.32 -7.11
N MET A 52 5.62 23.64 -6.31
CA MET A 52 4.17 23.89 -6.18
C MET A 52 3.82 24.72 -4.95
N THR A 53 4.58 24.55 -3.86
CA THR A 53 4.32 25.23 -2.59
C THR A 53 5.62 25.48 -1.83
N PRO A 54 5.77 26.63 -1.14
CA PRO A 54 7.03 27.00 -0.51
C PRO A 54 7.37 26.22 0.78
N ASP A 55 6.36 25.75 1.54
CA ASP A 55 6.59 25.04 2.81
C ASP A 55 6.35 23.55 2.65
N VAL A 56 7.36 22.81 2.20
CA VAL A 56 7.38 21.35 2.10
C VAL A 56 8.35 20.78 3.12
N ARG A 57 7.84 19.90 3.99
CA ARG A 57 8.59 19.28 5.08
C ARG A 57 8.63 17.77 4.94
N SER A 58 9.81 17.21 4.96
CA SER A 58 10.01 15.76 4.89
C SER A 58 9.60 15.05 6.18
N LEU A 59 8.84 13.96 6.04
CA LEU A 59 8.59 13.01 7.13
C LEU A 59 9.65 11.89 7.19
N GLN A 60 10.52 11.79 6.18
CA GLN A 60 11.54 10.74 6.11
C GLN A 60 12.57 10.89 7.24
N GLY A 61 12.89 12.11 7.68
CA GLY A 61 13.80 12.36 8.79
C GLY A 61 13.32 11.81 10.15
N LEU A 62 12.06 11.39 10.26
CA LEU A 62 11.53 10.75 11.46
C LEU A 62 11.91 9.26 11.57
N TYR A 63 12.30 8.62 10.46
CA TYR A 63 12.80 7.25 10.47
C TYR A 63 14.24 7.19 10.98
N ALA A 64 14.55 6.17 11.77
CA ALA A 64 15.91 5.85 12.18
C ALA A 64 16.07 4.33 12.30
N GLU A 65 17.27 3.83 12.00
CA GLU A 65 17.59 2.42 12.17
C GLU A 65 17.44 1.99 13.63
N GLY A 66 16.84 0.84 13.85
CA GLY A 66 16.56 0.33 15.20
C GLY A 66 15.42 1.02 15.95
N LYS A 67 14.86 2.11 15.41
CA LYS A 67 13.70 2.79 15.99
C LYS A 67 12.42 2.01 15.65
N ASP A 68 11.56 1.86 16.65
CA ASP A 68 10.23 1.28 16.46
C ASP A 68 9.38 2.16 15.52
N ARG A 69 8.94 1.62 14.38
CA ARG A 69 8.15 2.37 13.40
C ARG A 69 6.82 2.90 13.95
N ARG A 70 6.28 2.31 15.00
CA ARG A 70 5.08 2.84 15.67
C ARG A 70 5.33 4.22 16.28
N ILE A 71 6.53 4.44 16.82
CA ILE A 71 6.95 5.76 17.32
C ILE A 71 7.05 6.74 16.15
N THR A 72 7.72 6.36 15.07
CA THR A 72 7.83 7.18 13.86
C THR A 72 6.46 7.58 13.32
N TYR A 73 5.54 6.63 13.22
CA TYR A 73 4.18 6.89 12.72
C TYR A 73 3.39 7.82 13.65
N ARG A 74 3.59 7.70 14.98
CA ARG A 74 2.97 8.62 15.93
C ARG A 74 3.54 10.03 15.77
N GLU A 75 4.85 10.18 15.66
CA GLU A 75 5.50 11.47 15.40
C GLU A 75 5.00 12.12 14.09
N MET A 76 4.80 11.35 13.03
CA MET A 76 4.19 11.85 11.78
C MET A 76 2.81 12.47 12.02
N VAL A 77 1.98 11.80 12.80
CA VAL A 77 0.64 12.31 13.16
C VAL A 77 0.77 13.58 13.98
N ASP A 78 1.64 13.60 14.98
CA ASP A 78 1.80 14.73 15.90
C ASP A 78 2.28 15.99 15.19
N VAL A 79 3.25 15.89 14.28
CA VAL A 79 3.76 17.06 13.54
C VAL A 79 2.72 17.63 12.57
N MET A 80 1.92 16.78 11.92
CA MET A 80 0.84 17.25 11.05
C MET A 80 -0.29 17.91 11.86
N LEU A 81 -0.73 17.30 12.96
CA LEU A 81 -1.79 17.86 13.80
C LEU A 81 -1.38 19.18 14.48
N ALA A 82 -0.09 19.35 14.83
CA ALA A 82 0.40 20.60 15.38
C ALA A 82 0.12 21.79 14.44
N GLU A 83 0.34 21.63 13.14
CA GLU A 83 0.08 22.67 12.14
C GLU A 83 -1.44 22.87 11.90
N VAL A 84 -2.24 21.80 11.95
CA VAL A 84 -3.71 21.90 11.88
C VAL A 84 -4.24 22.70 13.07
N ARG A 85 -3.75 22.42 14.29
CA ARG A 85 -4.12 23.16 15.52
C ARG A 85 -3.68 24.61 15.49
N ALA A 86 -2.61 24.92 14.75
CA ALA A 86 -2.18 26.29 14.47
C ALA A 86 -3.06 27.02 13.44
N GLY A 87 -4.13 26.38 12.95
CA GLY A 87 -5.10 27.00 12.04
C GLY A 87 -4.75 26.89 10.55
N LYS A 88 -3.73 26.11 10.20
CA LYS A 88 -3.25 25.98 8.81
C LYS A 88 -4.06 25.00 7.98
N LYS A 89 -4.03 25.19 6.65
CA LYS A 89 -4.42 24.19 5.66
C LYS A 89 -3.23 23.25 5.43
N VAL A 90 -3.29 22.07 6.02
CA VAL A 90 -2.23 21.08 5.98
C VAL A 90 -2.51 20.04 4.88
N VAL A 91 -1.48 19.65 4.15
CA VAL A 91 -1.53 18.50 3.25
C VAL A 91 -0.48 17.47 3.68
N GLY A 92 -0.89 16.22 3.82
CA GLY A 92 0.01 15.08 3.93
C GLY A 92 0.12 14.38 2.58
N ALA A 93 1.26 14.50 1.91
CA ALA A 93 1.54 13.90 0.61
C ALA A 93 2.29 12.58 0.78
N PHE A 94 1.64 11.47 0.46
CA PHE A 94 2.18 10.11 0.60
C PHE A 94 2.30 9.45 -0.77
N TYR A 95 3.37 8.66 -0.99
CA TYR A 95 3.51 7.89 -2.22
C TYR A 95 2.39 6.83 -2.35
N GLY A 96 2.09 6.45 -3.56
CA GLY A 96 1.03 5.49 -3.85
C GLY A 96 -0.36 5.99 -3.46
N HIS A 97 -1.14 5.12 -2.86
CA HIS A 97 -2.42 5.42 -2.25
C HIS A 97 -2.25 5.57 -0.72
N PRO A 98 -2.57 6.71 -0.13
CA PRO A 98 -2.25 7.03 1.25
C PRO A 98 -3.06 6.21 2.28
N GLY A 99 -4.09 5.51 1.85
CA GLY A 99 -4.91 4.64 2.70
C GLY A 99 -4.53 3.15 2.63
N VAL A 100 -3.52 2.78 1.82
CA VAL A 100 -3.11 1.38 1.62
C VAL A 100 -1.80 1.11 2.37
N PHE A 101 -1.82 0.15 3.29
CA PHE A 101 -0.68 -0.20 4.17
C PHE A 101 -0.02 0.99 4.90
N ALA A 102 -0.81 2.01 5.23
CA ALA A 102 -0.34 3.24 5.86
C ALA A 102 -1.18 3.60 7.09
N TRP A 103 -0.58 3.56 8.28
CA TRP A 103 -1.29 3.82 9.55
C TRP A 103 -1.45 5.32 9.83
N SER A 104 -0.40 6.12 9.66
CA SER A 104 -0.39 7.54 10.03
C SER A 104 -1.41 8.40 9.26
N PRO A 105 -1.67 8.19 7.96
CA PRO A 105 -2.73 8.90 7.24
C PRO A 105 -4.12 8.69 7.82
N HIS A 106 -4.48 7.45 8.14
CA HIS A 106 -5.77 7.15 8.77
C HIS A 106 -5.88 7.78 10.15
N LYS A 107 -4.81 7.66 10.95
CA LYS A 107 -4.80 8.13 12.33
C LYS A 107 -4.88 9.65 12.44
N VAL A 108 -4.17 10.40 11.60
CA VAL A 108 -4.25 11.86 11.61
C VAL A 108 -5.63 12.38 11.22
N ILE A 109 -6.31 11.72 10.27
CA ILE A 109 -7.69 12.08 9.89
C ILE A 109 -8.66 11.80 11.04
N GLU A 110 -8.54 10.63 11.68
CA GLU A 110 -9.35 10.26 12.85
C GLU A 110 -9.24 11.30 13.95
N GLU A 111 -8.00 11.65 14.35
CA GLU A 111 -7.75 12.59 15.45
C GLU A 111 -8.15 14.02 15.09
N ALA A 112 -7.85 14.50 13.89
CA ALA A 112 -8.28 15.82 13.43
C ALA A 112 -9.82 15.94 13.46
N ARG A 113 -10.54 14.92 13.01
CA ARG A 113 -12.01 14.89 13.07
C ARG A 113 -12.52 14.86 14.50
N ALA A 114 -11.89 14.09 15.38
CA ALA A 114 -12.25 14.03 16.81
C ALA A 114 -12.08 15.38 17.51
N GLU A 115 -11.11 16.20 17.06
CA GLU A 115 -10.86 17.55 17.52
C GLU A 115 -11.75 18.60 16.83
N GLY A 116 -12.63 18.21 15.88
CA GLY A 116 -13.55 19.12 15.18
C GLY A 116 -13.01 19.80 13.93
N TYR A 117 -11.82 19.41 13.45
CA TYR A 117 -11.24 19.92 12.21
C TYR A 117 -11.80 19.21 10.96
N SER A 118 -11.78 19.92 9.83
CA SER A 118 -12.05 19.30 8.53
C SER A 118 -10.88 18.41 8.14
N ALA A 119 -11.14 17.12 7.88
CA ALA A 119 -10.11 16.16 7.51
C ALA A 119 -10.66 15.09 6.56
N HIS A 120 -9.95 14.82 5.45
CA HIS A 120 -10.29 13.76 4.51
C HIS A 120 -9.04 13.26 3.75
N MET A 121 -9.25 12.23 2.93
CA MET A 121 -8.21 11.62 2.10
C MET A 121 -8.65 11.63 0.63
N GLU A 122 -7.72 12.00 -0.24
CA GLU A 122 -7.84 11.81 -1.68
C GLU A 122 -7.02 10.59 -2.11
N PRO A 123 -7.57 9.69 -2.95
CA PRO A 123 -6.87 8.50 -3.39
C PRO A 123 -5.69 8.82 -4.32
N GLY A 124 -4.81 7.84 -4.49
CA GLY A 124 -3.72 7.86 -5.45
C GLY A 124 -3.58 6.50 -6.13
N VAL A 125 -2.84 6.44 -7.23
CA VAL A 125 -2.49 5.19 -7.92
C VAL A 125 -1.60 4.37 -7.01
N SER A 126 -2.07 3.20 -6.57
CA SER A 126 -1.35 2.31 -5.66
C SER A 126 -0.34 1.42 -6.41
N ALA A 127 0.57 0.79 -5.66
CA ALA A 127 1.44 -0.25 -6.22
C ALA A 127 0.63 -1.46 -6.73
N GLU A 128 -0.56 -1.70 -6.21
CA GLU A 128 -1.46 -2.76 -6.70
C GLU A 128 -2.00 -2.44 -8.10
N ASP A 129 -2.42 -1.18 -8.35
CA ASP A 129 -2.85 -0.75 -9.67
C ASP A 129 -1.72 -0.90 -10.71
N CYS A 130 -0.49 -0.52 -10.33
CA CYS A 130 0.69 -0.68 -11.17
C CYS A 130 1.01 -2.15 -11.42
N LEU A 131 0.97 -2.99 -10.39
CA LEU A 131 1.23 -4.43 -10.50
C LEU A 131 0.28 -5.09 -11.51
N TYR A 132 -1.02 -4.78 -11.45
CA TYR A 132 -1.99 -5.34 -12.39
C TYR A 132 -1.73 -4.87 -13.82
N ALA A 133 -1.37 -3.61 -14.01
CA ALA A 133 -1.05 -3.06 -15.34
C ALA A 133 0.25 -3.67 -15.92
N ASP A 134 1.31 -3.70 -15.13
CA ASP A 134 2.64 -4.14 -15.56
C ASP A 134 2.69 -5.66 -15.82
N LEU A 135 1.97 -6.45 -15.03
CA LEU A 135 1.89 -7.91 -15.20
C LEU A 135 0.77 -8.34 -16.17
N GLY A 136 -0.08 -7.41 -16.63
CA GLY A 136 -1.17 -7.70 -17.53
C GLY A 136 -2.22 -8.66 -16.95
N ILE A 137 -2.50 -8.56 -15.66
CA ILE A 137 -3.46 -9.41 -14.95
C ILE A 137 -4.74 -8.64 -14.60
N ASP A 138 -5.87 -9.35 -14.66
CA ASP A 138 -7.17 -8.83 -14.26
C ASP A 138 -7.71 -9.65 -13.07
N PRO A 139 -7.79 -9.05 -11.88
CA PRO A 139 -8.31 -9.75 -10.69
C PRO A 139 -9.79 -10.12 -10.83
N GLY A 140 -10.54 -9.49 -11.74
CA GLY A 140 -11.94 -9.82 -12.02
C GLY A 140 -12.17 -11.23 -12.55
N ARG A 141 -11.14 -11.87 -13.11
CA ARG A 141 -11.25 -13.21 -13.70
C ARG A 141 -11.29 -14.33 -12.66
N VAL A 142 -10.44 -14.25 -11.63
CA VAL A 142 -10.24 -15.32 -10.65
C VAL A 142 -10.24 -14.82 -9.21
N GLY A 143 -10.28 -13.52 -9.01
CA GLY A 143 -10.11 -12.89 -7.71
C GLY A 143 -8.66 -12.60 -7.36
N SER A 144 -8.46 -11.76 -6.34
CA SER A 144 -7.15 -11.44 -5.76
C SER A 144 -7.25 -11.36 -4.25
N GLN A 145 -6.26 -11.88 -3.58
CA GLN A 145 -6.10 -11.84 -2.12
C GLN A 145 -4.81 -11.09 -1.80
N ASN A 146 -4.91 -10.07 -0.97
CA ASN A 146 -3.80 -9.17 -0.65
C ASN A 146 -3.49 -9.21 0.83
N PHE A 147 -2.23 -9.48 1.20
CA PHE A 147 -1.76 -9.45 2.59
C PHE A 147 -0.39 -8.77 2.68
N GLU A 148 -0.15 -8.08 3.78
CA GLU A 148 1.22 -7.77 4.19
C GLU A 148 1.89 -9.07 4.65
N ALA A 149 3.13 -9.32 4.19
CA ALA A 149 3.77 -10.62 4.33
C ALA A 149 3.96 -11.06 5.79
N SER A 150 4.29 -10.13 6.71
CA SER A 150 4.41 -10.48 8.13
C SER A 150 3.06 -10.80 8.76
N GLN A 151 2.00 -10.07 8.39
CA GLN A 151 0.64 -10.37 8.85
C GLN A 151 0.14 -11.72 8.32
N PHE A 152 0.52 -12.06 7.09
CA PHE A 152 0.27 -13.39 6.53
C PHE A 152 0.94 -14.49 7.36
N MET A 153 2.18 -14.28 7.79
CA MET A 153 2.93 -15.25 8.60
C MET A 153 2.45 -15.34 10.06
N PHE A 154 1.96 -14.23 10.64
CA PHE A 154 1.61 -14.19 12.06
C PHE A 154 0.23 -14.76 12.38
N TYR A 155 -0.67 -14.79 11.41
CA TYR A 155 -2.05 -15.21 11.61
C TYR A 155 -2.39 -16.38 10.69
N GLN A 156 -3.20 -17.30 11.19
CA GLN A 156 -3.78 -18.34 10.35
C GLN A 156 -4.71 -17.71 9.32
N ARG A 157 -4.44 -17.94 8.04
CA ARG A 157 -5.20 -17.43 6.92
C ARG A 157 -5.77 -18.59 6.10
N ASN A 158 -7.03 -18.47 5.70
CA ASN A 158 -7.59 -19.32 4.67
C ASN A 158 -7.37 -18.62 3.34
N ILE A 159 -6.55 -19.19 2.48
CA ILE A 159 -6.34 -18.68 1.13
C ILE A 159 -7.04 -19.57 0.11
N ASP A 160 -7.49 -18.96 -0.96
CA ASP A 160 -8.00 -19.66 -2.13
C ASP A 160 -6.89 -19.78 -3.18
N PRO A 161 -6.29 -20.95 -3.37
CA PRO A 161 -5.24 -21.12 -4.38
C PRO A 161 -5.76 -21.07 -5.83
N SER A 162 -7.05 -20.88 -6.06
CA SER A 162 -7.61 -20.62 -7.40
C SER A 162 -7.68 -19.14 -7.77
N ALA A 163 -7.34 -18.24 -6.83
CA ALA A 163 -7.22 -16.80 -7.04
C ALA A 163 -5.75 -16.35 -7.02
N TYR A 164 -5.47 -15.13 -7.45
CA TYR A 164 -4.17 -14.51 -7.23
C TYR A 164 -3.92 -14.29 -5.73
N LEU A 165 -2.68 -14.51 -5.29
CA LEU A 165 -2.23 -14.12 -3.96
C LEU A 165 -1.10 -13.10 -4.09
N VAL A 166 -1.26 -11.92 -3.49
CA VAL A 166 -0.26 -10.86 -3.47
C VAL A 166 0.23 -10.68 -2.04
N LEU A 167 1.54 -10.83 -1.84
CA LEU A 167 2.20 -10.60 -0.56
C LEU A 167 3.09 -9.36 -0.66
N TRP A 168 2.70 -8.33 0.10
CA TRP A 168 3.39 -7.05 0.14
C TRP A 168 4.52 -7.05 1.15
N GLN A 169 5.59 -6.27 0.88
CA GLN A 169 6.71 -6.03 1.79
C GLN A 169 7.45 -7.32 2.19
N ILE A 170 7.68 -8.23 1.25
CA ILE A 170 8.34 -9.52 1.51
C ILE A 170 9.78 -9.37 2.02
N GLY A 171 10.46 -8.25 1.74
CA GLY A 171 11.81 -7.96 2.25
C GLY A 171 11.91 -7.83 3.78
N ILE A 172 10.77 -7.60 4.45
CA ILE A 172 10.67 -7.53 5.92
C ILE A 172 9.74 -8.58 6.51
N ALA A 173 9.36 -9.58 5.72
CA ALA A 173 8.47 -10.65 6.16
C ALA A 173 8.94 -11.28 7.47
N GLY A 174 8.00 -11.45 8.42
CA GLY A 174 8.25 -12.06 9.72
C GLY A 174 8.90 -11.16 10.78
N ASP A 175 9.16 -9.87 10.51
CA ASP A 175 9.69 -8.93 11.50
C ASP A 175 8.65 -8.57 12.58
N LYS A 176 8.72 -9.25 13.73
CA LYS A 176 7.89 -8.94 14.91
C LYS A 176 8.30 -7.65 15.62
N SER A 177 9.53 -7.18 15.39
CA SER A 177 10.06 -6.02 16.13
C SER A 177 9.58 -4.68 15.57
N ILE A 178 9.16 -4.65 14.29
CA ILE A 178 8.78 -3.45 13.54
C ILE A 178 9.94 -2.42 13.50
N LYS A 179 11.18 -2.91 13.51
CA LYS A 179 12.41 -2.09 13.58
C LYS A 179 13.37 -2.36 12.42
N ARG A 180 13.18 -3.46 11.70
CA ARG A 180 14.11 -3.91 10.67
C ARG A 180 13.73 -3.33 9.31
N PHE A 181 14.73 -3.03 8.52
CA PHE A 181 14.59 -2.68 7.12
C PHE A 181 14.77 -3.87 6.18
N HIS A 182 15.23 -5.01 6.72
CA HIS A 182 15.29 -6.27 6.00
C HIS A 182 15.29 -7.44 6.99
N THR A 183 14.80 -8.61 6.57
CA THR A 183 14.88 -9.85 7.35
C THR A 183 15.86 -10.84 6.70
N PRO A 184 16.59 -11.66 7.49
CA PRO A 184 17.48 -12.69 6.97
C PRO A 184 16.76 -13.72 6.08
N GLN A 185 17.53 -14.40 5.23
CA GLN A 185 17.07 -15.47 4.34
C GLN A 185 16.18 -16.51 5.04
N ALA A 186 16.50 -16.91 6.28
CA ALA A 186 15.72 -17.88 7.05
C ALA A 186 14.24 -17.49 7.22
N TYR A 187 13.91 -16.19 7.21
CA TYR A 187 12.52 -15.72 7.27
C TYR A 187 11.79 -15.96 5.94
N ARG A 188 12.49 -15.75 4.81
CA ARG A 188 11.97 -16.06 3.47
C ARG A 188 11.82 -17.57 3.28
N GLN A 189 12.76 -18.36 3.80
CA GLN A 189 12.66 -19.82 3.83
C GLN A 189 11.38 -20.27 4.56
N LEU A 190 11.10 -19.72 5.76
CA LEU A 190 9.89 -20.03 6.50
C LEU A 190 8.62 -19.63 5.73
N LEU A 191 8.62 -18.46 5.07
CA LEU A 191 7.49 -18.07 4.23
C LEU A 191 7.29 -19.01 3.04
N SER A 192 8.40 -19.46 2.40
CA SER A 192 8.36 -20.46 1.32
C SER A 192 7.76 -21.79 1.81
N GLU A 193 8.15 -22.25 2.99
CA GLU A 193 7.59 -23.47 3.62
C GLU A 193 6.08 -23.34 3.86
N MET A 194 5.62 -22.21 4.40
CA MET A 194 4.18 -21.96 4.59
C MET A 194 3.41 -21.95 3.26
N LEU A 195 3.98 -21.34 2.22
CA LEU A 195 3.35 -21.30 0.89
C LEU A 195 3.34 -22.67 0.20
N SER A 196 4.32 -23.55 0.49
CA SER A 196 4.40 -24.90 -0.06
C SER A 196 3.24 -25.81 0.37
N GLU A 197 2.51 -25.46 1.42
CA GLU A 197 1.26 -26.12 1.80
C GLU A 197 0.14 -25.95 0.75
N TYR A 198 0.21 -24.90 -0.04
CA TYR A 198 -0.82 -24.51 -1.01
C TYR A 198 -0.36 -24.62 -2.46
N TYR A 199 0.93 -24.42 -2.73
CA TYR A 199 1.52 -24.36 -4.06
C TYR A 199 2.72 -25.29 -4.18
N PRO A 200 2.89 -26.01 -5.32
CA PRO A 200 4.09 -26.80 -5.57
C PRO A 200 5.35 -25.93 -5.53
N LEU A 201 6.50 -26.52 -5.18
CA LEU A 201 7.77 -25.79 -5.10
C LEU A 201 8.28 -25.28 -6.46
N ASP A 202 7.86 -25.89 -7.57
CA ASP A 202 8.14 -25.45 -8.94
C ASP A 202 7.12 -24.42 -9.47
N HIS A 203 6.13 -24.06 -8.65
CA HIS A 203 5.14 -23.04 -9.03
C HIS A 203 5.80 -21.70 -9.25
N GLN A 204 5.55 -21.07 -10.41
CA GLN A 204 6.14 -19.81 -10.77
C GLN A 204 5.49 -18.67 -10.00
N ILE A 205 6.30 -17.86 -9.36
CA ILE A 205 5.93 -16.64 -8.65
C ILE A 205 6.62 -15.44 -9.30
N ALA A 206 6.02 -14.26 -9.25
CA ALA A 206 6.66 -13.04 -9.71
C ALA A 206 7.13 -12.20 -8.52
N LEU A 207 8.39 -11.76 -8.55
CA LEU A 207 8.90 -10.68 -7.73
C LEU A 207 8.73 -9.38 -8.50
N TYR A 208 8.02 -8.42 -7.91
CA TYR A 208 7.61 -7.18 -8.56
C TYR A 208 8.06 -5.97 -7.76
N GLU A 209 8.59 -4.96 -8.46
CA GLU A 209 8.85 -3.62 -7.91
C GLU A 209 8.39 -2.56 -8.91
N CYS A 210 7.53 -1.67 -8.44
CA CYS A 210 7.01 -0.57 -9.26
C CYS A 210 8.10 0.50 -9.48
N PRO A 211 8.26 1.05 -10.68
CA PRO A 211 9.24 2.10 -10.94
C PRO A 211 8.83 3.42 -10.25
N THR A 212 9.82 4.11 -9.70
CA THR A 212 9.63 5.45 -9.10
C THR A 212 9.67 6.56 -10.14
N LEU A 213 10.49 6.42 -11.17
CA LEU A 213 10.63 7.41 -12.24
C LEU A 213 9.95 6.92 -13.53
N ALA A 214 9.37 7.83 -14.28
CA ALA A 214 8.67 7.51 -15.54
C ALA A 214 9.59 6.92 -16.65
N MET A 215 10.91 7.07 -16.51
CA MET A 215 11.89 6.51 -17.42
C MET A 215 12.36 5.11 -17.03
N ASP A 216 12.06 4.68 -15.80
CA ASP A 216 12.42 3.36 -15.32
C ASP A 216 11.35 2.34 -15.74
N THR A 217 11.75 1.08 -15.77
CA THR A 217 10.85 -0.06 -16.01
C THR A 217 10.59 -0.80 -14.70
N ALA A 218 9.40 -1.40 -14.58
CA ALA A 218 9.11 -2.28 -13.46
C ALA A 218 10.09 -3.47 -13.41
N ARG A 219 10.54 -3.84 -12.22
CA ARG A 219 11.21 -5.12 -12.03
C ARG A 219 10.15 -6.21 -12.00
N ILE A 220 10.25 -7.15 -12.93
CA ILE A 220 9.40 -8.34 -12.97
C ILE A 220 10.32 -9.54 -13.14
N GLU A 221 10.43 -10.35 -12.12
CA GLU A 221 11.29 -11.53 -12.12
C GLU A 221 10.44 -12.76 -11.78
N TRP A 222 10.36 -13.71 -12.72
CA TRP A 222 9.65 -14.95 -12.52
C TRP A 222 10.61 -16.03 -12.07
N ILE A 223 10.34 -16.61 -10.91
CA ILE A 223 11.14 -17.68 -10.31
C ILE A 223 10.22 -18.79 -9.77
N PRO A 224 10.69 -20.03 -9.67
CA PRO A 224 9.97 -21.05 -8.92
C PRO A 224 9.96 -20.73 -7.42
N LEU A 225 8.92 -21.12 -6.70
CA LEU A 225 8.78 -20.88 -5.26
C LEU A 225 9.97 -21.44 -4.46
N SER A 226 10.59 -22.52 -4.93
CA SER A 226 11.80 -23.12 -4.32
C SER A 226 13.01 -22.19 -4.29
N GLU A 227 13.10 -21.22 -5.18
CA GLU A 227 14.21 -20.28 -5.28
C GLU A 227 13.98 -18.97 -4.50
N PHE A 228 12.76 -18.77 -4.00
CA PHE A 228 12.39 -17.51 -3.33
C PHE A 228 13.27 -17.15 -2.14
N ALA A 229 13.69 -18.13 -1.34
CA ALA A 229 14.51 -17.88 -0.16
C ALA A 229 15.86 -17.24 -0.49
N ASP A 230 16.43 -17.56 -1.66
CA ASP A 230 17.72 -17.08 -2.14
C ASP A 230 17.59 -15.82 -3.03
N ALA A 231 16.37 -15.44 -3.40
CA ALA A 231 16.12 -14.31 -4.29
C ALA A 231 16.52 -12.98 -3.65
N GLU A 232 16.96 -12.04 -4.49
CA GLU A 232 17.19 -10.67 -4.09
C GLU A 232 15.86 -9.95 -3.87
N VAL A 233 15.68 -9.38 -2.68
CA VAL A 233 14.47 -8.64 -2.30
C VAL A 233 14.83 -7.34 -1.61
N SER A 234 14.03 -6.31 -1.84
CA SER A 234 14.13 -5.00 -1.20
C SER A 234 12.92 -4.72 -0.30
N LEU A 235 12.88 -3.54 0.34
CA LEU A 235 11.72 -3.11 1.13
C LEU A 235 10.43 -2.96 0.30
N ILE A 236 10.57 -2.71 -0.99
CA ILE A 236 9.45 -2.46 -1.91
C ILE A 236 9.07 -3.69 -2.72
N THR A 237 9.82 -4.80 -2.60
CA THR A 237 9.52 -6.02 -3.36
C THR A 237 8.21 -6.62 -2.90
N THR A 238 7.35 -6.91 -3.89
CA THR A 238 6.06 -7.57 -3.75
C THR A 238 6.12 -8.92 -4.43
N MET A 239 5.51 -9.94 -3.84
CA MET A 239 5.36 -11.26 -4.45
C MET A 239 3.95 -11.40 -5.00
N LEU A 240 3.82 -11.75 -6.28
CA LEU A 240 2.59 -12.24 -6.87
C LEU A 240 2.68 -13.75 -7.07
N ILE A 241 1.68 -14.46 -6.59
CA ILE A 241 1.52 -15.90 -6.82
C ILE A 241 0.27 -16.10 -7.69
N PRO A 242 0.42 -16.56 -8.94
CA PRO A 242 -0.72 -16.90 -9.80
C PRO A 242 -1.54 -18.07 -9.24
N PRO A 243 -2.76 -18.29 -9.75
CA PRO A 243 -3.55 -19.45 -9.36
C PRO A 243 -2.81 -20.78 -9.55
N GLY A 244 -2.68 -21.55 -8.47
CA GLY A 244 -2.12 -22.91 -8.47
C GLY A 244 -3.17 -23.99 -8.74
N LYS A 245 -4.46 -23.64 -8.69
CA LYS A 245 -5.59 -24.54 -8.92
C LYS A 245 -6.62 -23.89 -9.82
N LYS A 246 -7.37 -24.70 -10.55
CA LYS A 246 -8.52 -24.22 -11.33
C LYS A 246 -9.72 -23.98 -10.41
N MET A 247 -10.47 -22.89 -10.65
CA MET A 247 -11.75 -22.65 -9.99
C MET A 247 -12.72 -23.80 -10.27
N GLN A 248 -13.43 -24.23 -9.23
CA GLN A 248 -14.48 -25.23 -9.33
C GLN A 248 -15.85 -24.55 -9.41
N LYS A 249 -16.70 -25.01 -10.33
CA LYS A 249 -18.07 -24.52 -10.43
C LYS A 249 -18.89 -24.97 -9.22
N ASN A 250 -19.65 -24.02 -8.65
CA ASN A 250 -20.66 -24.37 -7.64
C ASN A 250 -21.93 -24.86 -8.35
N GLN A 251 -21.97 -26.16 -8.67
CA GLN A 251 -23.05 -26.74 -9.46
C GLN A 251 -24.42 -26.53 -8.81
N LYS A 252 -24.50 -26.66 -7.47
CA LYS A 252 -25.74 -26.43 -6.72
C LYS A 252 -26.33 -25.03 -6.94
N ILE A 253 -25.48 -24.01 -7.00
CA ILE A 253 -25.93 -22.64 -7.24
C ILE A 253 -26.29 -22.43 -8.73
N LEU A 254 -25.49 -23.00 -9.65
CA LEU A 254 -25.79 -22.91 -11.08
C LEU A 254 -27.15 -23.54 -11.41
N ASP A 255 -27.47 -24.71 -10.84
CA ASP A 255 -28.77 -25.37 -11.06
C ASP A 255 -29.93 -24.49 -10.54
N ARG A 256 -29.78 -23.86 -9.36
CA ARG A 256 -30.79 -22.94 -8.83
C ARG A 256 -30.94 -21.67 -9.67
N LEU A 257 -29.85 -21.12 -10.19
CA LEU A 257 -29.92 -20.00 -11.12
C LEU A 257 -30.69 -20.35 -12.39
N ALA A 258 -30.44 -21.54 -12.95
CA ALA A 258 -31.16 -22.03 -14.11
C ALA A 258 -32.68 -22.23 -13.84
N GLU A 259 -33.08 -22.59 -12.61
CA GLU A 259 -34.50 -22.63 -12.20
C GLU A 259 -35.09 -21.22 -12.14
N LEU A 260 -34.38 -20.26 -11.58
CA LEU A 260 -34.83 -18.86 -11.52
C LEU A 260 -34.99 -18.24 -12.90
N ASP A 261 -34.07 -18.49 -13.83
CA ASP A 261 -34.15 -18.00 -15.20
C ASP A 261 -35.42 -18.51 -15.91
N LYS A 262 -35.91 -19.72 -15.60
CA LYS A 262 -37.16 -20.27 -16.18
C LYS A 262 -38.43 -19.55 -15.66
N VAL A 263 -38.36 -19.00 -14.45
CA VAL A 263 -39.51 -18.34 -13.82
C VAL A 263 -39.61 -16.86 -14.25
N HIS A 264 -38.47 -16.26 -14.67
CA HIS A 264 -38.40 -14.84 -15.03
C HIS A 264 -38.29 -14.57 -16.52
N GLN A 265 -38.41 -15.63 -17.37
CA GLN A 265 -38.63 -15.52 -18.83
C GLN A 265 -40.12 -15.45 -19.12
#